data_66444085b2d0f40ba227122333c4cb37
#
_entry.id   66444085b2d0f40ba227122333c4cb37
#
_cell.length_a   1.000
_cell.length_b   1.000
_cell.length_c   1.000
_cell.angle_alpha   90.00
_cell.angle_beta   90.00
_cell.angle_gamma   90.00
#
_symmetry.space_group_name_H-M   'P 1'
#
loop_
_entity.id
_entity.type
_entity.pdbx_description
1 polymer ?
#
loop_
_entity_poly.entity_id
_entity_poly.type
_entity_poly.pdbx_seq_one_letter_code
_entity_poly.pdbx_strand_id
1 'polypeptide(L)'
;MTKTIKRLLPAALAVLLAGCAMQPVDSTTARYRVALVAKNNRDSEFWDAVFTGAEAAATEYNLQLTITAPDDEEDYAAQNQLIADAVEDGAQAIVFSAIDYEANAAAIDAAAAAGVTVISVDSAV
;
A
#
# COMPACT_ATOMS: atom_id res chain seq x y z
N MET A 1 76.63 18.75 31.04
CA MET A 1 75.49 18.20 31.82
C MET A 1 74.20 18.77 31.27
N THR A 2 73.58 18.07 30.38
CA THR A 2 72.38 18.52 29.71
C THR A 2 71.24 17.59 30.09
N LYS A 3 70.30 18.10 30.90
CA LYS A 3 69.08 17.34 31.32
C LYS A 3 68.03 17.39 30.23
N THR A 4 67.78 16.22 29.66
CA THR A 4 66.72 16.02 28.67
C THR A 4 65.34 15.94 29.37
N ILE A 5 64.52 16.95 29.17
CA ILE A 5 63.17 16.96 29.67
C ILE A 5 62.30 16.22 28.66
N LYS A 6 61.85 15.01 29.02
CA LYS A 6 60.83 14.27 28.29
C LYS A 6 59.46 14.94 28.51
N ARG A 7 58.94 15.61 27.50
CA ARG A 7 57.57 16.11 27.49
C ARG A 7 56.62 14.95 27.20
N LEU A 8 55.85 14.57 28.22
CA LEU A 8 54.71 13.68 28.08
C LEU A 8 53.57 14.43 27.39
N LEU A 9 53.20 14.02 26.20
CA LEU A 9 51.96 14.45 25.57
C LEU A 9 50.78 13.79 26.27
N PRO A 10 49.72 14.53 26.66
CA PRO A 10 48.48 13.92 27.07
C PRO A 10 47.75 13.40 25.83
N ALA A 11 47.41 12.12 25.85
CA ALA A 11 46.52 11.50 24.87
C ALA A 11 45.15 12.14 24.97
N ALA A 12 44.77 12.88 23.96
CA ALA A 12 43.40 13.39 23.82
C ALA A 12 42.45 12.24 23.52
N LEU A 13 41.64 11.89 24.53
CA LEU A 13 40.55 10.93 24.40
C LEU A 13 39.42 11.57 23.57
N ALA A 14 39.44 11.31 22.27
CA ALA A 14 38.34 11.68 21.38
C ALA A 14 37.16 10.75 21.64
N VAL A 15 36.19 11.21 22.43
CA VAL A 15 34.90 10.57 22.58
C VAL A 15 34.13 10.77 21.27
N LEU A 16 34.10 9.74 20.44
CA LEU A 16 33.21 9.65 19.29
C LEU A 16 31.78 9.51 19.81
N LEU A 17 31.07 10.61 19.89
CA LEU A 17 29.61 10.65 19.97
C LEU A 17 29.09 10.12 18.64
N ALA A 18 28.83 8.80 18.57
CA ALA A 18 28.02 8.21 17.53
C ALA A 18 26.58 8.72 17.72
N GLY A 19 26.30 9.90 17.18
CA GLY A 19 24.94 10.37 17.04
C GLY A 19 24.19 9.37 16.18
N CYS A 20 23.09 8.82 16.70
CA CYS A 20 22.10 8.15 15.89
C CYS A 20 21.64 9.16 14.84
N ALA A 21 22.25 9.13 13.68
CA ALA A 21 21.73 9.82 12.51
C ALA A 21 20.41 9.14 12.22
N MET A 22 19.31 9.78 12.60
CA MET A 22 18.01 9.46 12.03
C MET A 22 18.18 9.66 10.53
N GLN A 23 18.31 8.55 9.82
CA GLN A 23 18.29 8.60 8.37
C GLN A 23 16.92 9.17 7.98
N PRO A 24 16.87 10.22 7.14
CA PRO A 24 15.59 10.66 6.60
C PRO A 24 14.95 9.45 5.93
N VAL A 25 13.72 9.14 6.35
CA VAL A 25 12.91 8.12 5.65
C VAL A 25 12.81 8.60 4.22
N ASP A 26 13.46 7.86 3.32
CA ASP A 26 13.48 8.18 1.91
C ASP A 26 12.04 8.15 1.41
N SER A 27 11.45 9.32 1.18
CA SER A 27 10.07 9.46 0.69
C SER A 27 9.92 8.95 -0.75
N THR A 28 10.98 8.43 -1.34
CA THR A 28 11.01 7.76 -2.64
C THR A 28 10.77 6.25 -2.56
N THR A 29 10.55 5.67 -1.37
CA THR A 29 10.14 4.27 -1.27
C THR A 29 8.80 4.12 -1.97
N ALA A 30 8.80 3.39 -3.08
CA ALA A 30 7.58 3.12 -3.85
C ALA A 30 6.52 2.55 -2.91
N ARG A 31 5.41 3.27 -2.75
CA ARG A 31 4.31 2.83 -1.91
C ARG A 31 3.73 1.56 -2.48
N TYR A 32 3.33 0.63 -1.62
CA TYR A 32 2.60 -0.56 -2.04
C TYR A 32 1.26 -0.13 -2.64
N ARG A 33 0.98 -0.57 -3.88
CA ARG A 33 -0.22 -0.17 -4.61
C ARG A 33 -1.35 -1.15 -4.37
N VAL A 34 -2.45 -0.62 -3.86
CA VAL A 34 -3.67 -1.38 -3.56
C VAL A 34 -4.84 -0.77 -4.32
N ALA A 35 -5.61 -1.59 -5.01
CA ALA A 35 -6.89 -1.20 -5.59
C ALA A 35 -8.03 -1.76 -4.74
N LEU A 36 -9.00 -0.94 -4.38
CA LEU A 36 -10.29 -1.37 -3.85
C LEU A 36 -11.30 -1.28 -5.00
N VAL A 37 -11.72 -2.44 -5.49
CA VAL A 37 -12.75 -2.57 -6.54
C VAL A 37 -14.05 -2.99 -5.87
N ALA A 38 -14.89 -2.02 -5.57
CA ALA A 38 -16.15 -2.23 -4.86
C ALA A 38 -17.30 -2.55 -5.83
N LYS A 39 -18.39 -3.09 -5.30
CA LYS A 39 -19.62 -3.35 -6.08
C LYS A 39 -20.54 -2.14 -6.16
N ASN A 40 -20.31 -1.11 -5.36
CA ASN A 40 -21.09 0.11 -5.34
C ASN A 40 -20.22 1.31 -5.02
N ASN A 41 -20.67 2.48 -5.38
CA ASN A 41 -20.00 3.76 -5.15
C ASN A 41 -20.35 4.38 -3.77
N ARG A 42 -19.99 5.66 -3.55
CA ARG A 42 -20.23 6.38 -2.28
C ARG A 42 -21.69 6.80 -2.04
N ASP A 43 -22.64 6.40 -2.86
CA ASP A 43 -24.03 6.86 -2.75
C ASP A 43 -24.78 6.26 -1.55
N SER A 44 -24.21 5.24 -0.89
CA SER A 44 -24.76 4.68 0.34
C SER A 44 -23.87 4.99 1.54
N GLU A 45 -24.49 5.21 2.72
CA GLU A 45 -23.76 5.43 3.99
C GLU A 45 -22.80 4.27 4.31
N PHE A 46 -23.18 3.04 3.94
CA PHE A 46 -22.35 1.86 4.15
C PHE A 46 -21.04 1.96 3.35
N TRP A 47 -21.15 2.21 2.03
CA TRP A 47 -19.97 2.27 1.18
C TRP A 47 -19.11 3.51 1.44
N ASP A 48 -19.72 4.63 1.80
CA ASP A 48 -18.94 5.81 2.22
C ASP A 48 -18.12 5.52 3.49
N ALA A 49 -18.68 4.79 4.45
CA ALA A 49 -17.95 4.35 5.64
C ALA A 49 -16.80 3.38 5.29
N VAL A 50 -17.04 2.43 4.37
CA VAL A 50 -16.01 1.48 3.91
C VAL A 50 -14.86 2.22 3.24
N PHE A 51 -15.15 3.16 2.34
CA PHE A 51 -14.11 3.92 1.64
C PHE A 51 -13.35 4.85 2.56
N THR A 52 -14.04 5.49 3.50
CA THR A 52 -13.39 6.32 4.54
C THR A 52 -12.42 5.49 5.39
N GLY A 53 -12.83 4.27 5.77
CA GLY A 53 -11.97 3.34 6.49
C GLY A 53 -10.76 2.89 5.67
N ALA A 54 -10.96 2.62 4.39
CA ALA A 54 -9.88 2.24 3.47
C ALA A 54 -8.86 3.37 3.27
N GLU A 55 -9.32 4.61 3.13
CA GLU A 55 -8.47 5.81 3.04
C GLU A 55 -7.67 6.05 4.32
N ALA A 56 -8.29 5.85 5.49
CA ALA A 56 -7.61 5.91 6.77
C ALA A 56 -6.51 4.85 6.88
N ALA A 57 -6.81 3.61 6.52
CA ALA A 57 -5.85 2.52 6.51
C ALA A 57 -4.70 2.78 5.51
N ALA A 58 -5.01 3.29 4.32
CA ALA A 58 -3.99 3.65 3.33
C ALA A 58 -3.02 4.71 3.86
N THR A 59 -3.54 5.67 4.62
CA THR A 59 -2.72 6.69 5.28
C THR A 59 -1.86 6.07 6.39
N GLU A 60 -2.44 5.24 7.24
CA GLU A 60 -1.75 4.60 8.37
C GLU A 60 -0.60 3.69 7.90
N TYR A 61 -0.86 2.89 6.87
CA TYR A 61 0.12 1.93 6.33
C TYR A 61 0.96 2.47 5.17
N ASN A 62 0.84 3.77 4.85
CA ASN A 62 1.57 4.42 3.75
C ASN A 62 1.39 3.69 2.41
N LEU A 63 0.14 3.33 2.07
CA LEU A 63 -0.22 2.69 0.82
C LEU A 63 -0.57 3.73 -0.26
N GLN A 64 -0.44 3.34 -1.50
CA GLN A 64 -1.08 4.02 -2.64
C GLN A 64 -2.40 3.30 -2.93
N LEU A 65 -3.51 3.88 -2.48
CA LEU A 65 -4.84 3.32 -2.64
C LEU A 65 -5.56 3.96 -3.83
N THR A 66 -6.13 3.13 -4.68
CA THR A 66 -7.11 3.52 -5.72
C THR A 66 -8.44 2.87 -5.37
N ILE A 67 -9.53 3.64 -5.35
CA ILE A 67 -10.89 3.13 -5.10
C ILE A 67 -11.69 3.30 -6.37
N THR A 68 -12.28 2.22 -6.85
CA THR A 68 -13.14 2.19 -8.04
C THR A 68 -14.39 1.36 -7.78
N ALA A 69 -15.48 1.75 -8.44
CA ALA A 69 -16.72 1.00 -8.48
C ALA A 69 -17.41 1.30 -9.83
N PRO A 70 -18.23 0.39 -10.36
CA PRO A 70 -19.07 0.70 -11.51
C PRO A 70 -20.16 1.72 -11.16
N ASP A 71 -20.67 2.41 -12.19
CA ASP A 71 -21.77 3.36 -12.01
C ASP A 71 -23.09 2.65 -11.68
N ASP A 72 -23.24 1.41 -12.14
CA ASP A 72 -24.38 0.55 -11.89
C ASP A 72 -23.94 -0.66 -11.04
N GLU A 73 -24.59 -0.85 -9.91
CA GLU A 73 -24.31 -1.95 -8.97
C GLU A 73 -24.70 -3.34 -9.49
N GLU A 74 -25.31 -3.43 -10.67
CA GLU A 74 -25.60 -4.68 -11.38
C GLU A 74 -24.64 -4.93 -12.56
N ASP A 75 -23.78 -3.96 -12.90
CA ASP A 75 -22.83 -4.07 -14.02
C ASP A 75 -21.54 -4.79 -13.63
N TYR A 76 -21.63 -6.13 -13.54
CA TYR A 76 -20.43 -6.96 -13.31
C TYR A 76 -19.42 -6.88 -14.46
N ALA A 77 -19.86 -6.55 -15.69
CA ALA A 77 -18.94 -6.44 -16.83
C ALA A 77 -18.04 -5.20 -16.68
N ALA A 78 -18.62 -4.05 -16.28
CA ALA A 78 -17.83 -2.88 -15.93
C ALA A 78 -16.91 -3.18 -14.73
N GLN A 79 -17.37 -3.92 -13.73
CA GLN A 79 -16.53 -4.31 -12.60
C GLN A 79 -15.35 -5.20 -13.04
N ASN A 80 -15.56 -6.14 -13.96
CA ASN A 80 -14.47 -6.95 -14.52
C ASN A 80 -13.43 -6.10 -15.25
N GLN A 81 -13.87 -5.04 -15.95
CA GLN A 81 -12.94 -4.10 -16.58
C GLN A 81 -12.12 -3.34 -15.53
N LEU A 82 -12.74 -2.88 -14.45
CA LEU A 82 -12.03 -2.19 -13.35
C LEU A 82 -10.99 -3.09 -12.68
N ILE A 83 -11.23 -4.40 -12.59
CA ILE A 83 -10.24 -5.36 -12.10
C ILE A 83 -9.05 -5.45 -13.07
N ALA A 84 -9.33 -5.56 -14.38
CA ALA A 84 -8.30 -5.62 -15.40
C ALA A 84 -7.45 -4.33 -15.42
N ASP A 85 -8.10 -3.17 -15.35
CA ASP A 85 -7.44 -1.86 -15.30
C ASP A 85 -6.53 -1.75 -14.06
N ALA A 86 -6.99 -2.22 -12.89
CA ALA A 86 -6.18 -2.23 -11.68
C ALA A 86 -4.90 -3.08 -11.83
N VAL A 87 -4.99 -4.23 -12.52
CA VAL A 87 -3.82 -5.07 -12.83
C VAL A 87 -2.87 -4.35 -13.78
N GLU A 88 -3.40 -3.71 -14.82
CA GLU A 88 -2.63 -2.98 -15.82
C GLU A 88 -1.92 -1.77 -15.21
N ASP A 89 -2.57 -1.07 -14.29
CA ASP A 89 -2.01 0.04 -13.52
C ASP A 89 -0.97 -0.41 -12.48
N GLY A 90 -0.77 -1.71 -12.36
CA GLY A 90 0.24 -2.34 -11.52
C GLY A 90 -0.14 -2.39 -10.04
N ALA A 91 -1.41 -2.61 -9.72
CA ALA A 91 -1.82 -2.95 -8.36
C ALA A 91 -1.11 -4.24 -7.92
N GLN A 92 -0.62 -4.24 -6.68
CA GLN A 92 0.02 -5.40 -6.07
C GLN A 92 -0.96 -6.21 -5.22
N ALA A 93 -2.05 -5.56 -4.81
CA ALA A 93 -3.20 -6.20 -4.20
C ALA A 93 -4.49 -5.55 -4.69
N ILE A 94 -5.54 -6.36 -4.80
CA ILE A 94 -6.92 -5.93 -5.06
C ILE A 94 -7.77 -6.38 -3.90
N VAL A 95 -8.43 -5.43 -3.23
CA VAL A 95 -9.53 -5.69 -2.30
C VAL A 95 -10.81 -5.63 -3.12
N PHE A 96 -11.60 -6.68 -3.09
CA PHE A 96 -12.68 -6.88 -4.04
C PHE A 96 -13.99 -7.25 -3.33
N SER A 97 -15.08 -6.60 -3.73
CA SER A 97 -16.45 -6.94 -3.33
C SER A 97 -17.27 -7.25 -4.57
N ALA A 98 -17.60 -8.53 -4.79
CA ALA A 98 -18.22 -9.01 -6.02
C ALA A 98 -19.66 -8.49 -6.19
N ILE A 99 -20.01 -8.03 -7.40
CA ILE A 99 -21.39 -7.84 -7.84
C ILE A 99 -22.02 -9.22 -8.08
N ASP A 100 -21.38 -10.03 -8.88
CA ASP A 100 -21.78 -11.41 -9.16
C ASP A 100 -20.53 -12.30 -9.10
N TYR A 101 -20.56 -13.24 -8.18
CA TYR A 101 -19.40 -14.08 -7.91
C TYR A 101 -19.00 -14.94 -9.11
N GLU A 102 -19.96 -15.56 -9.78
CA GLU A 102 -19.67 -16.45 -10.93
C GLU A 102 -19.20 -15.62 -12.14
N ALA A 103 -19.86 -14.48 -12.39
CA ALA A 103 -19.51 -13.62 -13.51
C ALA A 103 -18.17 -12.89 -13.33
N ASN A 104 -17.75 -12.63 -12.08
CA ASN A 104 -16.47 -11.99 -11.77
C ASN A 104 -15.31 -12.98 -11.62
N ALA A 105 -15.59 -14.28 -11.47
CA ALA A 105 -14.55 -15.29 -11.16
C ALA A 105 -13.38 -15.28 -12.16
N ALA A 106 -13.65 -15.22 -13.47
CA ALA A 106 -12.61 -15.23 -14.47
C ALA A 106 -11.67 -14.00 -14.40
N ALA A 107 -12.21 -12.82 -14.07
CA ALA A 107 -11.39 -11.61 -13.92
C ALA A 107 -10.50 -11.69 -12.67
N ILE A 108 -11.02 -12.24 -11.58
CA ILE A 108 -10.28 -12.48 -10.34
C ILE A 108 -9.18 -13.51 -10.54
N ASP A 109 -9.46 -14.63 -11.23
CA ASP A 109 -8.47 -15.66 -11.55
C ASP A 109 -7.35 -15.09 -12.43
N ALA A 110 -7.69 -14.24 -13.41
CA ALA A 110 -6.71 -13.57 -14.26
C ALA A 110 -5.81 -12.61 -13.45
N ALA A 111 -6.37 -11.84 -12.52
CA ALA A 111 -5.60 -10.98 -11.63
C ALA A 111 -4.64 -11.79 -10.74
N ALA A 112 -5.11 -12.88 -10.14
CA ALA A 112 -4.31 -13.78 -9.33
C ALA A 112 -3.19 -14.44 -10.17
N ALA A 113 -3.48 -14.88 -11.39
CA ALA A 113 -2.49 -15.43 -12.31
C ALA A 113 -1.42 -14.42 -12.74
N ALA A 114 -1.77 -13.12 -12.76
CA ALA A 114 -0.81 -12.03 -12.98
C ALA A 114 0.05 -11.70 -11.74
N GLY A 115 -0.13 -12.44 -10.63
CA GLY A 115 0.64 -12.27 -9.40
C GLY A 115 0.08 -11.20 -8.44
N VAL A 116 -1.14 -10.72 -8.67
CA VAL A 116 -1.82 -9.77 -7.79
C VAL A 116 -2.48 -10.53 -6.64
N THR A 117 -2.27 -10.07 -5.40
CA THR A 117 -2.97 -10.61 -4.24
C THR A 117 -4.42 -10.16 -4.25
N VAL A 118 -5.37 -11.09 -4.24
CA VAL A 118 -6.80 -10.76 -4.20
C VAL A 118 -7.38 -11.06 -2.82
N ILE A 119 -8.11 -10.10 -2.27
CA ILE A 119 -8.77 -10.19 -0.95
C ILE A 119 -10.26 -9.89 -1.16
N SER A 120 -11.09 -10.89 -0.96
CA SER A 120 -12.55 -10.73 -1.02
C SER A 120 -13.09 -10.18 0.29
N VAL A 121 -14.00 -9.21 0.20
CA VAL A 121 -14.67 -8.58 1.34
C VAL A 121 -16.18 -8.45 1.07
N ASP A 122 -16.98 -8.37 2.15
CA ASP A 122 -18.44 -8.17 2.14
C ASP A 122 -19.20 -9.34 1.50
N SER A 123 -19.04 -9.56 0.20
CA SER A 123 -19.67 -10.70 -0.47
C SER A 123 -18.84 -11.95 -0.23
N ALA A 124 -19.33 -12.86 0.61
CA ALA A 124 -18.70 -14.14 0.83
C ALA A 124 -18.73 -14.98 -0.44
N VAL A 125 -17.65 -15.60 -0.69
CA VAL A 125 -17.43 -16.52 -1.79
C VAL A 125 -17.44 -17.95 -1.26
#